data_a6bf558262bf389262fc78dbd140ebe6
#
_entry.id   a6bf558262bf389262fc78dbd140ebe6
#
_cell.length_a   1.000
_cell.length_b   1.000
_cell.length_c   1.000
_cell.angle_alpha   90.00
_cell.angle_beta   90.00
_cell.angle_gamma   90.00
#
_symmetry.space_group_name_H-M   'P 1'
#
loop_
_entity.id
_entity.type
_entity.pdbx_description
1 polymer ?
#
loop_
_entity_poly.entity_id
_entity_poly.type
_entity_poly.pdbx_seq_one_letter_code
_entity_poly.pdbx_strand_id
1 'polypeptide(L)'
;MPQLVHETRVIVAVFSVIGTISMTAFVNARLPYILCVLLSQVYYQSFRPLFYGAALGVNLRDLVPKTIVKLEDLAGKSMAIDAYNALYQFLAIIRQPDGTPLKDSNGRVTSHLSGLLYRTSNLVELGIKPIYVFDGIPPVLKEVEIQRRVKAKREAQVMYEHALKEGKIQEARVYAQATSHLKDYMADDGKRLLELMGIPWIQAPSEGEAQAAHLTKRGDADYCASQDYDSLLFGAPKLIRNVTISGRRKLPSKNVTVEVVPEVVGLEQTLRECGITYEQLVDVGILIGTDFNPDGIEGLGPKTALKLIKEYGNIENAVPHVKNAEFPVEPQRIREIFLNPNVTDNYRVEWRDPDVEGTVNFICRERDFSEERVRKALERIQEGNRKLKGKTTLEKWFG
;
A
#
# COMPACT_ATOMS: atom_id res chain seq x y z
N MET A 1 34.50 0.04 6.49
CA MET A 1 35.47 0.78 5.64
C MET A 1 35.84 0.09 4.30
N PRO A 2 35.62 -1.20 4.01
CA PRO A 2 35.86 -1.77 2.68
C PRO A 2 34.80 -1.42 1.61
N GLN A 3 33.55 -1.19 1.97
CA GLN A 3 32.48 -0.86 1.01
C GLN A 3 32.60 0.53 0.38
N LEU A 4 33.01 1.54 1.13
CA LEU A 4 33.21 2.90 0.60
C LEU A 4 34.32 2.97 -0.48
N VAL A 5 35.31 2.12 -0.40
CA VAL A 5 36.42 2.07 -1.39
C VAL A 5 35.96 1.43 -2.71
N HIS A 6 34.98 0.53 -2.68
CA HIS A 6 34.45 -0.10 -3.88
C HIS A 6 33.55 0.85 -4.67
N GLU A 7 32.71 1.63 -3.98
CA GLU A 7 31.82 2.61 -4.61
C GLU A 7 32.59 3.79 -5.23
N THR A 8 33.67 4.25 -4.58
CA THR A 8 34.52 5.30 -5.15
C THR A 8 35.22 4.84 -6.43
N ARG A 9 35.60 3.56 -6.52
CA ARG A 9 36.23 2.99 -7.73
C ARG A 9 35.25 2.89 -8.90
N VAL A 10 33.97 2.58 -8.65
CA VAL A 10 32.93 2.54 -9.69
C VAL A 10 32.63 3.93 -10.21
N ILE A 11 32.57 4.94 -9.36
CA ILE A 11 32.33 6.35 -9.75
C ILE A 11 33.50 6.88 -10.59
N VAL A 12 34.74 6.58 -10.22
CA VAL A 12 35.93 6.98 -10.97
C VAL A 12 36.02 6.26 -12.33
N ALA A 13 35.61 5.00 -12.41
CA ALA A 13 35.56 4.25 -13.69
C ALA A 13 34.50 4.83 -14.65
N VAL A 14 33.34 5.25 -14.14
CA VAL A 14 32.28 5.87 -14.96
C VAL A 14 32.74 7.23 -15.49
N PHE A 15 33.41 8.06 -14.69
CA PHE A 15 33.98 9.34 -15.15
C PHE A 15 35.11 9.17 -16.12
N SER A 16 35.92 8.12 -16.02
CA SER A 16 37.02 7.79 -16.97
C SER A 16 36.47 7.37 -18.34
N VAL A 17 35.34 6.67 -18.40
CA VAL A 17 34.68 6.28 -19.66
C VAL A 17 34.00 7.47 -20.34
N ILE A 18 33.46 8.41 -19.59
CA ILE A 18 32.81 9.64 -20.12
C ILE A 18 33.87 10.61 -20.69
N GLY A 19 35.07 10.65 -20.12
CA GLY A 19 36.18 11.52 -20.57
C GLY A 19 36.82 11.11 -21.91
N THR A 20 36.56 9.90 -22.42
CA THR A 20 37.19 9.36 -23.66
C THR A 20 36.25 9.39 -24.87
N ILE A 21 35.02 9.88 -24.74
CA ILE A 21 34.07 10.03 -25.84
C ILE A 21 34.32 11.37 -26.51
N SER A 22 34.95 11.34 -27.69
CA SER A 22 35.24 12.50 -28.55
C SER A 22 33.98 13.31 -28.84
N MET A 23 34.11 14.63 -28.83
CA MET A 23 33.05 15.63 -29.05
C MET A 23 32.27 15.49 -30.38
N THR A 24 32.72 14.62 -31.28
CA THR A 24 32.10 14.36 -32.60
C THR A 24 30.90 13.42 -32.56
N ALA A 25 30.63 12.74 -31.45
CA ALA A 25 29.47 11.82 -31.31
C ALA A 25 28.17 12.52 -30.82
N PHE A 26 28.20 13.80 -30.59
CA PHE A 26 27.07 14.55 -29.98
C PHE A 26 25.95 14.95 -30.96
N VAL A 27 26.06 14.60 -32.24
CA VAL A 27 25.13 15.10 -33.30
C VAL A 27 23.99 14.12 -33.62
N ASN A 28 24.00 12.88 -33.10
CA ASN A 28 22.92 11.94 -33.39
C ASN A 28 21.90 11.88 -32.22
N ALA A 29 20.69 12.37 -32.46
CA ALA A 29 19.60 12.61 -31.50
C ALA A 29 19.09 11.38 -30.68
N ARG A 30 19.69 10.21 -30.80
CA ARG A 30 19.33 8.99 -30.02
C ARG A 30 20.26 8.70 -28.83
N LEU A 31 21.49 9.22 -28.81
CA LEU A 31 22.43 9.00 -27.69
C LEU A 31 22.01 9.68 -26.37
N PRO A 32 21.47 10.90 -26.37
CA PRO A 32 21.01 11.54 -25.12
C PRO A 32 19.88 10.77 -24.44
N TYR A 33 19.01 10.12 -25.22
CA TYR A 33 17.89 9.36 -24.67
C TYR A 33 18.37 8.05 -24.01
N ILE A 34 19.30 7.32 -24.65
CA ILE A 34 19.88 6.10 -24.11
C ILE A 34 20.71 6.39 -22.85
N LEU A 35 21.49 7.47 -22.86
CA LEU A 35 22.26 7.91 -21.70
C LEU A 35 21.35 8.35 -20.55
N CYS A 36 20.27 9.05 -20.85
CA CYS A 36 19.27 9.46 -19.86
C CYS A 36 18.52 8.25 -19.27
N VAL A 37 18.23 7.23 -20.07
CA VAL A 37 17.62 5.96 -19.61
C VAL A 37 18.61 5.14 -18.77
N LEU A 38 19.88 5.03 -19.17
CA LEU A 38 20.92 4.33 -18.39
C LEU A 38 21.24 5.07 -17.09
N LEU A 39 21.38 6.39 -17.11
CA LEU A 39 21.59 7.20 -15.90
C LEU A 39 20.36 7.16 -14.99
N SER A 40 19.16 7.13 -15.56
CA SER A 40 17.94 6.95 -14.76
C SER A 40 17.86 5.57 -14.14
N GLN A 41 18.30 4.51 -14.80
CA GLN A 41 18.36 3.16 -14.24
C GLN A 41 19.45 3.00 -13.17
N VAL A 42 20.63 3.55 -13.37
CA VAL A 42 21.72 3.53 -12.37
C VAL A 42 21.34 4.41 -11.15
N TYR A 43 20.75 5.59 -11.39
CA TYR A 43 20.24 6.45 -10.33
C TYR A 43 19.06 5.80 -9.58
N TYR A 44 18.21 5.08 -10.30
CA TYR A 44 17.08 4.34 -9.73
C TYR A 44 17.54 3.12 -8.90
N GLN A 45 18.60 2.43 -9.30
CA GLN A 45 19.16 1.30 -8.53
C GLN A 45 19.95 1.75 -7.29
N SER A 46 20.69 2.86 -7.37
CA SER A 46 21.49 3.38 -6.25
C SER A 46 20.63 4.03 -5.14
N PHE A 47 19.43 4.51 -5.48
CA PHE A 47 18.49 5.13 -4.53
C PHE A 47 17.26 4.26 -4.22
N ARG A 48 17.21 3.05 -4.74
CA ARG A 48 16.12 2.10 -4.51
C ARG A 48 15.76 1.87 -3.04
N PRO A 49 16.70 1.80 -2.08
CA PRO A 49 16.37 1.65 -0.66
C PRO A 49 15.79 2.90 0.00
N LEU A 50 16.01 4.09 -0.58
CA LEU A 50 15.61 5.37 0.04
C LEU A 50 14.27 5.91 -0.49
N PHE A 51 13.83 5.48 -1.68
CA PHE A 51 12.62 6.00 -2.34
C PHE A 51 11.39 5.10 -2.22
N TYR A 52 11.60 3.83 -1.92
CA TYR A 52 10.54 2.95 -1.44
C TYR A 52 10.81 2.76 0.06
N GLY A 53 9.97 3.31 0.90
CA GLY A 53 9.76 2.70 2.19
C GLY A 53 9.65 1.20 1.93
N ALA A 54 10.38 0.36 2.67
CA ALA A 54 10.55 -1.07 2.42
C ALA A 54 9.28 -1.62 1.78
N ALA A 55 9.40 -2.25 0.60
CA ALA A 55 8.23 -2.72 -0.13
C ALA A 55 7.37 -3.48 0.86
N LEU A 56 6.23 -2.91 1.20
CA LEU A 56 5.30 -3.51 2.13
C LEU A 56 4.75 -4.73 1.39
N GLY A 57 4.90 -5.94 1.97
CA GLY A 57 4.38 -7.16 1.40
C GLY A 57 5.14 -7.73 0.18
N VAL A 58 4.62 -8.84 -0.36
CA VAL A 58 5.20 -9.60 -1.45
C VAL A 58 5.19 -8.83 -2.78
N ASN A 59 6.27 -8.92 -3.55
CA ASN A 59 6.36 -8.25 -4.85
C ASN A 59 5.93 -9.18 -6.00
N LEU A 60 4.65 -9.33 -6.22
CA LEU A 60 4.08 -10.10 -7.35
C LEU A 60 3.86 -9.26 -8.62
N ARG A 61 4.32 -8.01 -8.66
CA ARG A 61 3.99 -7.03 -9.70
C ARG A 61 4.19 -7.54 -11.14
N ASP A 62 5.24 -8.32 -11.37
CA ASP A 62 5.61 -8.80 -12.70
C ASP A 62 4.90 -10.11 -13.10
N LEU A 63 4.13 -10.70 -12.19
CA LEU A 63 3.40 -11.97 -12.40
C LEU A 63 1.90 -11.75 -12.55
N VAL A 64 1.35 -10.67 -12.00
CA VAL A 64 -0.09 -10.47 -11.93
C VAL A 64 -0.60 -9.65 -13.11
N PRO A 65 -1.64 -10.10 -13.80
CA PRO A 65 -2.36 -9.29 -14.78
C PRO A 65 -3.14 -8.18 -14.07
N LYS A 66 -3.15 -6.99 -14.68
CA LYS A 66 -3.78 -5.80 -14.10
C LYS A 66 -4.79 -5.24 -15.07
N THR A 67 -5.99 -4.98 -14.57
CA THR A 67 -7.03 -4.27 -15.31
C THR A 67 -7.20 -2.87 -14.70
N ILE A 68 -6.96 -1.84 -15.49
CA ILE A 68 -7.22 -0.46 -15.08
C ILE A 68 -8.73 -0.22 -15.09
N VAL A 69 -9.25 0.36 -14.02
CA VAL A 69 -10.67 0.70 -13.87
C VAL A 69 -10.83 2.14 -13.43
N LYS A 70 -11.98 2.74 -13.71
CA LYS A 70 -12.34 4.06 -13.15
C LYS A 70 -13.11 3.85 -11.85
N LEU A 71 -13.00 4.80 -10.93
CA LEU A 71 -13.76 4.74 -9.67
C LEU A 71 -15.28 4.74 -9.92
N GLU A 72 -15.73 5.46 -10.94
CA GLU A 72 -17.14 5.56 -11.32
C GLU A 72 -17.72 4.19 -11.73
N ASP A 73 -16.91 3.31 -12.34
CA ASP A 73 -17.32 1.98 -12.77
C ASP A 73 -17.54 1.01 -11.58
N LEU A 74 -17.11 1.43 -10.39
CA LEU A 74 -17.21 0.67 -9.15
C LEU A 74 -18.46 1.06 -8.31
N ALA A 75 -19.35 1.87 -8.86
CA ALA A 75 -20.59 2.28 -8.21
C ALA A 75 -21.48 1.07 -7.87
N GLY A 76 -21.91 0.96 -6.61
CA GLY A 76 -22.66 -0.17 -6.07
C GLY A 76 -21.79 -1.27 -5.46
N LYS A 77 -20.47 -1.25 -5.70
CA LYS A 77 -19.53 -2.26 -5.23
C LYS A 77 -19.07 -1.99 -3.79
N SER A 78 -18.89 -3.07 -3.04
CA SER A 78 -18.33 -3.05 -1.68
C SER A 78 -16.85 -3.37 -1.70
N MET A 79 -16.08 -2.72 -0.79
CA MET A 79 -14.64 -2.88 -0.70
C MET A 79 -14.21 -3.04 0.76
N ALA A 80 -13.56 -4.17 1.07
CA ALA A 80 -12.87 -4.38 2.33
C ALA A 80 -11.49 -3.70 2.25
N ILE A 81 -11.34 -2.56 2.91
CA ILE A 81 -10.15 -1.70 2.86
C ILE A 81 -9.28 -1.99 4.08
N ASP A 82 -8.02 -2.34 3.86
CA ASP A 82 -7.04 -2.38 4.94
C ASP A 82 -6.89 -0.98 5.56
N ALA A 83 -7.37 -0.84 6.80
CA ALA A 83 -7.42 0.43 7.49
C ALA A 83 -6.03 0.96 7.82
N TYR A 84 -5.11 0.09 8.26
CA TYR A 84 -3.75 0.51 8.61
C TYR A 84 -2.99 0.97 7.38
N ASN A 85 -3.07 0.24 6.27
CA ASN A 85 -2.48 0.64 4.99
C ASN A 85 -3.03 2.01 4.54
N ALA A 86 -4.35 2.22 4.59
CA ALA A 86 -4.97 3.48 4.24
C ALA A 86 -4.52 4.63 5.15
N LEU A 87 -4.51 4.45 6.47
CA LEU A 87 -4.09 5.47 7.44
C LEU A 87 -2.60 5.82 7.28
N TYR A 88 -1.72 4.84 7.04
CA TYR A 88 -0.31 5.10 6.73
C TYR A 88 -0.15 5.92 5.46
N GLN A 89 -0.90 5.63 4.41
CA GLN A 89 -0.89 6.42 3.17
C GLN A 89 -1.33 7.86 3.41
N PHE A 90 -2.38 8.07 4.20
CA PHE A 90 -2.85 9.42 4.53
C PHE A 90 -1.79 10.19 5.32
N LEU A 91 -1.15 9.57 6.31
CA LEU A 91 -0.06 10.16 7.07
C LEU A 91 1.16 10.50 6.19
N ALA A 92 1.44 9.69 5.17
CA ALA A 92 2.55 9.91 4.26
C ALA A 92 2.28 11.04 3.25
N ILE A 93 1.03 11.17 2.78
CA ILE A 93 0.66 12.05 1.66
C ILE A 93 0.12 13.40 2.15
N ILE A 94 -0.71 13.41 3.20
CA ILE A 94 -1.40 14.61 3.69
C ILE A 94 -0.50 15.33 4.69
N ARG A 95 0.29 16.28 4.16
CA ARG A 95 1.29 17.02 4.91
C ARG A 95 1.28 18.50 4.52
N GLN A 96 1.83 19.32 5.40
CA GLN A 96 2.08 20.72 5.14
C GLN A 96 3.20 20.90 4.08
N PRO A 97 3.36 22.11 3.52
CA PRO A 97 4.41 22.38 2.54
C PRO A 97 5.84 22.09 3.01
N ASP A 98 6.11 22.18 4.29
CA ASP A 98 7.40 21.87 4.93
C ASP A 98 7.63 20.36 5.18
N GLY A 99 6.64 19.51 4.88
CA GLY A 99 6.69 18.06 5.10
C GLY A 99 6.17 17.64 6.47
N THR A 100 5.79 18.54 7.37
CA THR A 100 5.19 18.18 8.66
C THR A 100 3.76 17.67 8.49
N PRO A 101 3.28 16.70 9.31
CA PRO A 101 1.89 16.28 9.29
C PRO A 101 0.96 17.41 9.77
N LEU A 102 -0.31 17.37 9.32
CA LEU A 102 -1.34 18.25 9.87
C LEU A 102 -1.54 17.94 11.35
N LYS A 103 -1.76 18.97 12.15
CA LYS A 103 -1.98 18.88 13.60
C LYS A 103 -3.12 19.79 14.03
N ASP A 104 -3.78 19.40 15.12
CA ASP A 104 -4.70 20.27 15.86
C ASP A 104 -3.94 21.27 16.75
N SER A 105 -4.64 22.17 17.41
CA SER A 105 -4.09 23.18 18.35
C SER A 105 -3.38 22.55 19.56
N ASN A 106 -3.68 21.30 19.90
CA ASN A 106 -3.05 20.55 20.97
C ASN A 106 -1.79 19.76 20.48
N GLY A 107 -1.41 19.92 19.20
CA GLY A 107 -0.27 19.25 18.61
C GLY A 107 -0.52 17.78 18.20
N ARG A 108 -1.74 17.27 18.30
CA ARG A 108 -2.08 15.92 17.83
C ARG A 108 -2.13 15.87 16.31
N VAL A 109 -1.54 14.85 15.71
CA VAL A 109 -1.56 14.66 14.27
C VAL A 109 -2.98 14.32 13.80
N THR A 110 -3.44 15.04 12.77
CA THR A 110 -4.80 14.92 12.20
C THR A 110 -4.83 14.54 10.73
N SER A 111 -3.67 14.33 10.08
CA SER A 111 -3.56 13.94 8.67
C SER A 111 -4.34 12.67 8.34
N HIS A 112 -4.32 11.66 9.22
CA HIS A 112 -5.05 10.40 9.04
C HIS A 112 -6.57 10.62 9.05
N LEU A 113 -7.08 11.47 9.96
CA LEU A 113 -8.51 11.83 10.02
C LEU A 113 -8.94 12.62 8.78
N SER A 114 -8.10 13.55 8.31
CA SER A 114 -8.34 14.30 7.09
C SER A 114 -8.47 13.36 5.87
N GLY A 115 -7.55 12.41 5.74
CA GLY A 115 -7.61 11.40 4.68
C GLY A 115 -8.87 10.53 4.80
N LEU A 116 -9.12 10.00 5.99
CA LEU A 116 -10.25 9.12 6.25
C LEU A 116 -11.58 9.81 5.93
N LEU A 117 -11.81 11.04 6.43
CA LEU A 117 -13.03 11.79 6.19
C LEU A 117 -13.24 12.07 4.69
N TYR A 118 -12.29 12.77 4.06
CA TYR A 118 -12.50 13.27 2.71
C TYR A 118 -12.40 12.19 1.62
N ARG A 119 -11.53 11.18 1.78
CA ARG A 119 -11.44 10.10 0.81
C ARG A 119 -12.63 9.16 0.91
N THR A 120 -13.06 8.82 2.12
CA THR A 120 -14.25 7.98 2.32
C THR A 120 -15.51 8.67 1.81
N SER A 121 -15.71 9.96 2.09
CA SER A 121 -16.86 10.70 1.57
C SER A 121 -16.87 10.73 0.03
N ASN A 122 -15.72 10.88 -0.62
CA ASN A 122 -15.65 10.84 -2.09
C ASN A 122 -15.99 9.43 -2.65
N LEU A 123 -15.54 8.35 -1.99
CA LEU A 123 -15.88 6.99 -2.42
C LEU A 123 -17.39 6.74 -2.31
N VAL A 124 -17.99 7.15 -1.18
CA VAL A 124 -19.44 6.97 -0.96
C VAL A 124 -20.27 7.83 -1.92
N GLU A 125 -19.85 9.06 -2.23
CA GLU A 125 -20.47 9.93 -3.22
C GLU A 125 -20.56 9.26 -4.61
N LEU A 126 -19.52 8.49 -4.98
CA LEU A 126 -19.47 7.69 -6.20
C LEU A 126 -20.32 6.40 -6.12
N GLY A 127 -20.95 6.15 -4.98
CA GLY A 127 -21.75 4.93 -4.76
C GLY A 127 -20.93 3.70 -4.37
N ILE A 128 -19.65 3.85 -4.01
CA ILE A 128 -18.81 2.76 -3.51
C ILE A 128 -19.13 2.55 -2.03
N LYS A 129 -19.11 1.29 -1.58
CA LYS A 129 -19.44 0.87 -0.21
C LYS A 129 -18.16 0.43 0.53
N PRO A 130 -17.42 1.32 1.20
CA PRO A 130 -16.22 0.98 1.94
C PRO A 130 -16.55 0.24 3.24
N ILE A 131 -15.70 -0.73 3.59
CA ILE A 131 -15.65 -1.45 4.87
C ILE A 131 -14.19 -1.37 5.32
N TYR A 132 -13.91 -0.75 6.45
CA TYR A 132 -12.54 -0.66 6.94
C TYR A 132 -12.21 -1.83 7.86
N VAL A 133 -11.07 -2.48 7.63
CA VAL A 133 -10.62 -3.63 8.41
C VAL A 133 -9.34 -3.24 9.17
N PHE A 134 -9.40 -3.24 10.49
CA PHE A 134 -8.28 -2.91 11.37
C PHE A 134 -7.54 -4.17 11.80
N ASP A 135 -6.19 -4.13 11.78
CA ASP A 135 -5.35 -5.21 12.28
C ASP A 135 -5.60 -5.48 13.77
N GLY A 136 -5.48 -6.75 14.13
CA GLY A 136 -5.44 -7.22 15.49
C GLY A 136 -4.02 -7.49 15.97
N ILE A 137 -3.83 -8.64 16.64
CA ILE A 137 -2.52 -9.04 17.15
C ILE A 137 -1.73 -9.68 16.01
N PRO A 138 -0.58 -9.11 15.62
CA PRO A 138 0.21 -9.68 14.53
C PRO A 138 0.76 -11.05 14.91
N PRO A 139 0.93 -11.98 13.94
CA PRO A 139 1.61 -13.25 14.18
C PRO A 139 3.05 -13.03 14.68
N VAL A 140 3.51 -13.90 15.56
CA VAL A 140 4.87 -13.81 16.15
C VAL A 140 5.95 -13.77 15.05
N LEU A 141 5.73 -14.45 13.93
CA LEU A 141 6.67 -14.48 12.82
C LEU A 141 6.86 -13.13 12.13
N LYS A 142 5.96 -12.15 12.32
CA LYS A 142 6.06 -10.79 11.78
C LYS A 142 7.00 -9.88 12.58
N GLU A 143 7.46 -10.31 13.75
CA GLU A 143 8.29 -9.50 14.65
C GLU A 143 9.57 -8.96 13.96
N VAL A 144 10.23 -9.79 13.15
CA VAL A 144 11.45 -9.41 12.41
C VAL A 144 11.17 -8.24 11.48
N GLU A 145 10.07 -8.29 10.72
CA GLU A 145 9.68 -7.22 9.81
C GLU A 145 9.26 -5.95 10.58
N ILE A 146 8.56 -6.10 11.69
CA ILE A 146 8.19 -4.98 12.57
C ILE A 146 9.44 -4.24 13.04
N GLN A 147 10.45 -4.96 13.54
CA GLN A 147 11.72 -4.38 14.00
C GLN A 147 12.48 -3.70 12.85
N ARG A 148 12.51 -4.32 11.67
CA ARG A 148 13.09 -3.72 10.46
C ARG A 148 12.42 -2.40 10.08
N ARG A 149 11.08 -2.33 10.12
CA ARG A 149 10.32 -1.11 9.88
C ARG A 149 10.62 -0.02 10.92
N VAL A 150 10.72 -0.39 12.19
CA VAL A 150 11.07 0.56 13.27
C VAL A 150 12.46 1.13 13.04
N LYS A 151 13.45 0.29 12.68
CA LYS A 151 14.82 0.75 12.38
C LYS A 151 14.84 1.69 11.18
N ALA A 152 14.22 1.32 10.06
CA ALA A 152 14.15 2.15 8.86
C ALA A 152 13.49 3.52 9.12
N LYS A 153 12.44 3.57 9.95
CA LYS A 153 11.79 4.82 10.36
C LYS A 153 12.71 5.72 11.20
N ARG A 154 13.51 5.15 12.11
CA ARG A 154 14.50 5.90 12.89
C ARG A 154 15.59 6.49 12.00
N GLU A 155 16.10 5.73 11.06
CA GLU A 155 17.09 6.20 10.08
C GLU A 155 16.51 7.34 9.22
N ALA A 156 15.29 7.19 8.73
CA ALA A 156 14.59 8.23 7.98
C ALA A 156 14.38 9.50 8.81
N GLN A 157 14.10 9.38 10.11
CA GLN A 157 13.95 10.52 11.02
C GLN A 157 15.27 11.31 11.16
N VAL A 158 16.40 10.64 11.31
CA VAL A 158 17.73 11.28 11.38
C VAL A 158 18.01 12.02 10.08
N MET A 159 17.75 11.40 8.92
CA MET A 159 17.94 12.02 7.60
C MET A 159 17.02 13.24 7.40
N TYR A 160 15.78 13.16 7.88
CA TYR A 160 14.83 14.27 7.85
C TYR A 160 15.35 15.48 8.64
N GLU A 161 15.79 15.26 9.88
CA GLU A 161 16.33 16.32 10.74
C GLU A 161 17.59 16.95 10.16
N HIS A 162 18.48 16.15 9.57
CA HIS A 162 19.67 16.63 8.88
C HIS A 162 19.32 17.50 7.66
N ALA A 163 18.39 17.02 6.82
CA ALA A 163 17.95 17.78 5.65
C ALA A 163 17.29 19.13 6.02
N LEU A 164 16.54 19.17 7.13
CA LEU A 164 15.97 20.42 7.64
C LEU A 164 17.06 21.40 8.11
N LYS A 165 18.08 20.92 8.84
CA LYS A 165 19.20 21.75 9.31
C LYS A 165 20.01 22.34 8.15
N GLU A 166 20.13 21.60 7.06
CA GLU A 166 20.81 22.06 5.84
C GLU A 166 19.93 22.91 4.91
N GLY A 167 18.66 23.15 5.26
CA GLY A 167 17.71 23.90 4.42
C GLY A 167 17.26 23.18 3.15
N LYS A 168 17.53 21.89 3.04
CA LYS A 168 17.16 21.03 1.90
C LYS A 168 15.70 20.57 1.97
N ILE A 169 14.77 21.51 1.81
CA ILE A 169 13.32 21.27 2.01
C ILE A 169 12.77 20.14 1.15
N GLN A 170 13.26 19.95 -0.08
CA GLN A 170 12.78 18.89 -0.96
C GLN A 170 13.21 17.50 -0.47
N GLU A 171 14.45 17.35 -0.01
CA GLU A 171 14.94 16.11 0.59
C GLU A 171 14.24 15.83 1.91
N ALA A 172 14.08 16.86 2.76
CA ALA A 172 13.32 16.74 4.01
C ALA A 172 11.91 16.20 3.78
N ARG A 173 11.19 16.65 2.74
CA ARG A 173 9.85 16.12 2.40
C ARG A 173 9.87 14.63 2.06
N VAL A 174 10.89 14.16 1.35
CA VAL A 174 11.02 12.75 1.00
C VAL A 174 11.20 11.90 2.26
N TYR A 175 12.15 12.28 3.11
CA TYR A 175 12.39 11.57 4.36
C TYR A 175 11.19 11.65 5.31
N ALA A 176 10.51 12.80 5.38
CA ALA A 176 9.32 12.97 6.19
C ALA A 176 8.22 11.95 5.87
N GLN A 177 8.05 11.54 4.61
CA GLN A 177 7.08 10.50 4.24
C GLN A 177 7.42 9.14 4.86
N ALA A 178 8.72 8.80 4.92
CA ALA A 178 9.19 7.56 5.50
C ALA A 178 9.16 7.54 7.05
N THR A 179 9.05 8.71 7.71
CA THR A 179 8.95 8.82 9.17
C THR A 179 7.54 8.61 9.71
N SER A 180 6.54 8.37 8.83
CA SER A 180 5.16 8.19 9.25
C SER A 180 5.03 7.08 10.29
N HIS A 181 4.45 7.41 11.44
CA HIS A 181 4.21 6.48 12.54
C HIS A 181 2.74 6.54 12.94
N LEU A 182 2.05 5.44 12.83
CA LEU A 182 0.70 5.30 13.33
C LEU A 182 0.79 5.04 14.85
N LYS A 183 0.20 5.91 15.63
CA LYS A 183 0.07 5.75 17.08
C LYS A 183 -1.28 5.11 17.40
N ASP A 184 -1.36 4.40 18.51
CA ASP A 184 -2.58 3.65 18.89
C ASP A 184 -3.83 4.53 18.88
N TYR A 185 -3.76 5.77 19.42
CA TYR A 185 -4.89 6.69 19.40
C TYR A 185 -5.40 7.04 18.01
N MET A 186 -4.56 6.93 16.97
CA MET A 186 -4.97 7.26 15.60
C MET A 186 -5.90 6.19 15.02
N ALA A 187 -5.71 4.93 15.40
CA ALA A 187 -6.62 3.85 15.03
C ALA A 187 -7.96 4.02 15.75
N ASP A 188 -7.95 4.36 17.04
CA ASP A 188 -9.17 4.60 17.84
C ASP A 188 -9.94 5.83 17.34
N ASP A 189 -9.23 6.94 17.08
CA ASP A 189 -9.81 8.14 16.46
C ASP A 189 -10.41 7.81 15.07
N GLY A 190 -9.75 6.96 14.30
CA GLY A 190 -10.23 6.48 12.99
C GLY A 190 -11.52 5.68 13.10
N LYS A 191 -11.58 4.71 14.02
CA LYS A 191 -12.78 3.90 14.29
C LYS A 191 -13.96 4.79 14.74
N ARG A 192 -13.72 5.71 15.69
CA ARG A 192 -14.71 6.66 16.14
C ARG A 192 -15.25 7.52 15.00
N LEU A 193 -14.37 8.00 14.12
CA LEU A 193 -14.79 8.78 12.95
C LEU A 193 -15.63 7.94 11.99
N LEU A 194 -15.24 6.71 11.68
CA LEU A 194 -16.01 5.81 10.81
C LEU A 194 -17.41 5.52 11.38
N GLU A 195 -17.51 5.28 12.69
CA GLU A 195 -18.81 5.09 13.36
C GLU A 195 -19.72 6.29 13.18
N LEU A 196 -19.19 7.50 13.42
CA LEU A 196 -19.92 8.76 13.27
C LEU A 196 -20.31 9.04 11.80
N MET A 197 -19.46 8.61 10.85
CA MET A 197 -19.75 8.69 9.42
C MET A 197 -20.73 7.61 8.94
N GLY A 198 -21.12 6.66 9.78
CA GLY A 198 -22.00 5.55 9.42
C GLY A 198 -21.35 4.51 8.51
N ILE A 199 -20.01 4.44 8.51
CA ILE A 199 -19.21 3.52 7.70
C ILE A 199 -18.81 2.30 8.55
N PRO A 200 -19.08 1.05 8.12
CA PRO A 200 -18.73 -0.13 8.87
C PRO A 200 -17.21 -0.32 8.97
N TRP A 201 -16.77 -0.75 10.13
CA TRP A 201 -15.40 -1.21 10.36
C TRP A 201 -15.40 -2.53 11.12
N ILE A 202 -14.33 -3.30 10.94
CA ILE A 202 -14.13 -4.64 11.49
C ILE A 202 -12.79 -4.68 12.18
N GLN A 203 -12.74 -5.25 13.38
CA GLN A 203 -11.50 -5.59 14.07
C GLN A 203 -11.12 -7.01 13.69
N ALA A 204 -10.03 -7.16 12.93
CA ALA A 204 -9.45 -8.48 12.67
C ALA A 204 -8.86 -9.07 13.97
N PRO A 205 -8.88 -10.38 14.15
CA PRO A 205 -8.17 -11.03 15.26
C PRO A 205 -6.64 -10.99 15.06
N SER A 206 -6.19 -10.92 13.79
CA SER A 206 -4.79 -10.86 13.39
C SER A 206 -4.60 -9.85 12.27
N GLU A 207 -4.12 -10.27 11.09
CA GLU A 207 -3.85 -9.41 9.93
C GLU A 207 -5.14 -8.88 9.31
N GLY A 208 -5.24 -7.56 9.13
CA GLY A 208 -6.38 -6.92 8.47
C GLY A 208 -6.54 -7.34 7.02
N GLU A 209 -5.43 -7.54 6.29
CA GLU A 209 -5.47 -8.04 4.92
C GLU A 209 -6.05 -9.45 4.82
N ALA A 210 -5.73 -10.34 5.78
CA ALA A 210 -6.30 -11.68 5.85
C ALA A 210 -7.82 -11.62 6.08
N GLN A 211 -8.27 -10.75 6.98
CA GLN A 211 -9.69 -10.55 7.25
C GLN A 211 -10.40 -9.89 6.05
N ALA A 212 -9.79 -8.94 5.36
CA ALA A 212 -10.33 -8.33 4.15
C ALA A 212 -10.45 -9.35 3.00
N ALA A 213 -9.44 -10.22 2.84
CA ALA A 213 -9.49 -11.34 1.90
C ALA A 213 -10.63 -12.32 2.26
N HIS A 214 -10.81 -12.62 3.54
CA HIS A 214 -11.89 -13.49 4.04
C HIS A 214 -13.28 -12.93 3.71
N LEU A 215 -13.53 -11.64 3.96
CA LEU A 215 -14.77 -10.96 3.58
C LEU A 215 -15.05 -11.10 2.08
N THR A 216 -14.02 -10.98 1.26
CA THR A 216 -14.14 -11.07 -0.20
C THR A 216 -14.41 -12.52 -0.65
N LYS A 217 -13.79 -13.51 -0.01
CA LYS A 217 -14.06 -14.95 -0.24
C LYS A 217 -15.50 -15.33 0.09
N ARG A 218 -16.04 -14.75 1.17
CA ARG A 218 -17.43 -15.00 1.59
C ARG A 218 -18.48 -14.29 0.72
N GLY A 219 -18.06 -13.30 -0.08
CA GLY A 219 -18.95 -12.44 -0.84
C GLY A 219 -19.56 -11.29 -0.03
N ASP A 220 -19.09 -11.05 1.19
CA ASP A 220 -19.50 -9.91 2.03
C ASP A 220 -18.87 -8.59 1.55
N ALA A 221 -17.81 -8.68 0.74
CA ALA A 221 -17.24 -7.60 -0.04
C ALA A 221 -16.94 -8.04 -1.48
N ASP A 222 -17.09 -7.12 -2.46
CA ASP A 222 -16.76 -7.39 -3.87
C ASP A 222 -15.24 -7.39 -4.13
N TYR A 223 -14.48 -6.56 -3.37
CA TYR A 223 -13.05 -6.37 -3.53
C TYR A 223 -12.33 -6.30 -2.19
N CYS A 224 -11.12 -6.86 -2.15
CA CYS A 224 -10.13 -6.55 -1.13
C CYS A 224 -9.32 -5.34 -1.61
N ALA A 225 -9.29 -4.25 -0.86
CA ALA A 225 -8.61 -3.00 -1.24
C ALA A 225 -7.35 -2.80 -0.39
N SER A 226 -6.20 -3.08 -0.98
CA SER A 226 -4.86 -2.88 -0.40
C SER A 226 -3.87 -2.39 -1.46
N GLN A 227 -2.71 -1.87 -1.05
CA GLN A 227 -1.59 -1.60 -1.96
C GLN A 227 -0.69 -2.83 -2.15
N ASP A 228 -0.79 -3.78 -1.24
CA ASP A 228 0.08 -4.93 -1.17
C ASP A 228 -0.57 -6.15 -1.86
N TYR A 229 0.25 -7.03 -2.41
CA TYR A 229 -0.23 -8.23 -3.08
C TYR A 229 -0.45 -9.40 -2.10
N ASP A 230 -0.13 -9.23 -0.81
CA ASP A 230 -0.30 -10.24 0.21
C ASP A 230 -1.76 -10.68 0.35
N SER A 231 -2.71 -9.78 0.04
CA SER A 231 -4.13 -10.10 -0.06
C SER A 231 -4.42 -11.26 -1.03
N LEU A 232 -3.63 -11.41 -2.12
CA LEU A 232 -3.75 -12.55 -3.05
C LEU A 232 -3.22 -13.84 -2.42
N LEU A 233 -2.15 -13.74 -1.61
CA LEU A 233 -1.61 -14.88 -0.86
C LEU A 233 -2.58 -15.33 0.24
N PHE A 234 -3.34 -14.41 0.83
CA PHE A 234 -4.47 -14.72 1.69
C PHE A 234 -5.70 -15.21 0.92
N GLY A 235 -5.62 -15.29 -0.40
CA GLY A 235 -6.63 -15.83 -1.29
C GLY A 235 -7.80 -14.90 -1.59
N ALA A 236 -7.63 -13.60 -1.55
CA ALA A 236 -8.64 -12.65 -2.01
C ALA A 236 -8.96 -12.89 -3.49
N PRO A 237 -10.23 -13.18 -3.87
CA PRO A 237 -10.60 -13.43 -5.27
C PRO A 237 -10.32 -12.23 -6.18
N LYS A 238 -10.48 -11.01 -5.65
CA LYS A 238 -10.25 -9.75 -6.37
C LYS A 238 -9.57 -8.74 -5.46
N LEU A 239 -8.33 -8.40 -5.78
CA LEU A 239 -7.60 -7.27 -5.17
C LEU A 239 -7.84 -6.02 -6.01
N ILE A 240 -8.15 -4.90 -5.36
CA ILE A 240 -8.14 -3.58 -6.00
C ILE A 240 -7.12 -2.68 -5.32
N ARG A 241 -6.28 -2.04 -6.12
CA ARG A 241 -5.19 -1.16 -5.67
C ARG A 241 -5.48 0.30 -6.01
N ASN A 242 -4.82 1.22 -5.34
CA ASN A 242 -4.87 2.66 -5.61
C ASN A 242 -6.21 3.36 -5.34
N VAL A 243 -7.19 2.74 -4.72
CA VAL A 243 -8.52 3.32 -4.47
C VAL A 243 -8.44 4.54 -3.56
N THR A 244 -7.69 4.43 -2.46
CA THR A 244 -7.58 5.48 -1.43
C THR A 244 -6.70 6.66 -1.86
N ILE A 245 -5.86 6.49 -2.89
CA ILE A 245 -4.89 7.49 -3.37
C ILE A 245 -5.09 7.89 -4.83
N SER A 246 -6.18 7.45 -5.45
CA SER A 246 -6.49 7.76 -6.87
C SER A 246 -6.54 9.26 -7.14
N GLY A 247 -6.22 9.63 -8.38
CA GLY A 247 -6.22 11.00 -8.87
C GLY A 247 -4.82 11.57 -9.12
N ARG A 248 -4.74 12.89 -9.36
CA ARG A 248 -3.48 13.55 -9.70
C ARG A 248 -2.57 13.66 -8.49
N ARG A 249 -1.35 13.12 -8.62
CA ARG A 249 -0.32 13.16 -7.58
C ARG A 249 0.96 13.80 -8.12
N LYS A 250 1.47 14.81 -7.42
CA LYS A 250 2.79 15.40 -7.70
C LYS A 250 3.88 14.53 -7.07
N LEU A 251 4.86 14.10 -7.88
CA LEU A 251 5.99 13.32 -7.38
C LEU A 251 6.91 14.22 -6.55
N PRO A 252 7.33 13.80 -5.34
CA PRO A 252 8.14 14.63 -4.44
C PRO A 252 9.49 15.07 -5.02
N SER A 253 10.14 14.19 -5.79
CA SER A 253 11.48 14.40 -6.35
C SER A 253 11.49 15.00 -7.75
N LYS A 254 10.33 15.06 -8.42
CA LYS A 254 10.19 15.57 -9.78
C LYS A 254 9.00 16.52 -9.84
N ASN A 255 9.15 17.63 -10.55
CA ASN A 255 8.03 18.58 -10.77
C ASN A 255 7.02 18.02 -11.81
N VAL A 256 6.72 16.73 -11.70
CA VAL A 256 5.82 15.97 -12.60
C VAL A 256 4.61 15.53 -11.80
N THR A 257 3.45 15.75 -12.37
CA THR A 257 2.19 15.20 -11.84
C THR A 257 1.87 13.91 -12.58
N VAL A 258 1.67 12.83 -11.83
CA VAL A 258 1.22 11.54 -12.35
C VAL A 258 -0.23 11.33 -11.97
N GLU A 259 -0.97 10.69 -12.84
CA GLU A 259 -2.32 10.22 -12.53
C GLU A 259 -2.21 8.81 -11.94
N VAL A 260 -2.76 8.62 -10.76
CA VAL A 260 -2.85 7.33 -10.08
C VAL A 260 -4.25 6.78 -10.32
N VAL A 261 -4.33 5.68 -11.03
CA VAL A 261 -5.60 5.03 -11.38
C VAL A 261 -5.77 3.73 -10.60
N PRO A 262 -7.01 3.34 -10.26
CA PRO A 262 -7.27 2.04 -9.66
C PRO A 262 -6.93 0.89 -10.59
N GLU A 263 -6.36 -0.18 -10.03
CA GLU A 263 -5.97 -1.41 -10.71
C GLU A 263 -6.66 -2.60 -10.05
N VAL A 264 -7.35 -3.43 -10.82
CA VAL A 264 -7.93 -4.69 -10.35
C VAL A 264 -7.04 -5.86 -10.76
N VAL A 265 -6.80 -6.76 -9.81
CA VAL A 265 -6.09 -8.04 -10.01
C VAL A 265 -7.00 -9.18 -9.57
N GLY A 266 -7.27 -10.12 -10.47
CA GLY A 266 -8.03 -11.33 -10.18
C GLY A 266 -7.11 -12.49 -9.82
N LEU A 267 -7.36 -13.17 -8.69
CA LEU A 267 -6.59 -14.33 -8.26
C LEU A 267 -6.68 -15.47 -9.30
N GLU A 268 -7.88 -15.85 -9.68
CA GLU A 268 -8.10 -16.92 -10.66
C GLU A 268 -7.42 -16.65 -12.00
N GLN A 269 -7.49 -15.40 -12.48
CA GLN A 269 -6.79 -14.99 -13.69
C GLN A 269 -5.28 -15.11 -13.53
N THR A 270 -4.74 -14.67 -12.39
CA THR A 270 -3.31 -14.77 -12.06
C THR A 270 -2.85 -16.23 -12.06
N LEU A 271 -3.58 -17.11 -11.38
CA LEU A 271 -3.25 -18.55 -11.32
C LEU A 271 -3.26 -19.19 -12.71
N ARG A 272 -4.28 -18.89 -13.52
CA ARG A 272 -4.42 -19.40 -14.88
C ARG A 272 -3.29 -18.90 -15.81
N GLU A 273 -2.96 -17.61 -15.78
CA GLU A 273 -1.88 -17.04 -16.60
C GLU A 273 -0.49 -17.52 -16.16
N CYS A 274 -0.27 -17.66 -14.85
CA CYS A 274 0.95 -18.26 -14.33
C CYS A 274 1.02 -19.78 -14.53
N GLY A 275 -0.12 -20.47 -14.75
CA GLY A 275 -0.20 -21.92 -14.87
C GLY A 275 0.20 -22.66 -13.60
N ILE A 276 -0.28 -22.19 -12.43
CA ILE A 276 0.03 -22.70 -11.10
C ILE A 276 -1.24 -22.77 -10.23
N THR A 277 -1.18 -23.55 -9.15
CA THR A 277 -2.22 -23.60 -8.12
C THR A 277 -2.09 -22.43 -7.13
N TYR A 278 -3.09 -22.26 -6.26
CA TYR A 278 -3.07 -21.25 -5.22
C TYR A 278 -1.94 -21.49 -4.20
N GLU A 279 -1.74 -22.73 -3.77
CA GLU A 279 -0.67 -23.14 -2.87
C GLU A 279 0.71 -22.83 -3.50
N GLN A 280 0.84 -23.07 -4.79
CA GLN A 280 2.07 -22.74 -5.52
C GLN A 280 2.30 -21.23 -5.62
N LEU A 281 1.25 -20.41 -5.70
CA LEU A 281 1.39 -18.95 -5.65
C LEU A 281 1.91 -18.49 -4.27
N VAL A 282 1.43 -19.11 -3.19
CA VAL A 282 1.96 -18.87 -1.82
C VAL A 282 3.44 -19.27 -1.75
N ASP A 283 3.82 -20.42 -2.29
CA ASP A 283 5.22 -20.85 -2.36
C ASP A 283 6.11 -19.87 -3.15
N VAL A 284 5.63 -19.36 -4.28
CA VAL A 284 6.31 -18.30 -5.02
C VAL A 284 6.48 -17.06 -4.15
N GLY A 285 5.45 -16.66 -3.41
CA GLY A 285 5.51 -15.53 -2.47
C GLY A 285 6.59 -15.73 -1.39
N ILE A 286 6.64 -16.90 -0.77
CA ILE A 286 7.63 -17.25 0.26
C ILE A 286 9.06 -17.20 -0.32
N LEU A 287 9.28 -17.71 -1.52
CA LEU A 287 10.59 -17.64 -2.17
C LEU A 287 11.07 -16.21 -2.43
N ILE A 288 10.15 -15.30 -2.81
CA ILE A 288 10.47 -13.89 -3.11
C ILE A 288 10.68 -13.08 -1.82
N GLY A 289 9.96 -13.45 -0.76
CA GLY A 289 9.88 -12.73 0.50
C GLY A 289 8.50 -12.15 0.78
N THR A 290 8.03 -12.34 2.00
CA THR A 290 6.76 -11.86 2.56
C THR A 290 7.03 -11.10 3.85
N ASP A 291 6.01 -10.55 4.49
CA ASP A 291 6.13 -9.92 5.81
C ASP A 291 6.64 -10.91 6.90
N PHE A 292 6.58 -12.21 6.65
CA PHE A 292 7.03 -13.26 7.58
C PHE A 292 8.45 -13.77 7.30
N ASN A 293 9.00 -13.46 6.12
CA ASN A 293 10.38 -13.69 5.71
C ASN A 293 10.83 -12.61 4.70
N PRO A 294 11.08 -11.38 5.17
CA PRO A 294 11.17 -10.18 4.32
C PRO A 294 12.23 -10.21 3.22
N ASP A 295 13.31 -10.96 3.41
CA ASP A 295 14.40 -11.01 2.44
C ASP A 295 14.19 -12.11 1.38
N GLY A 296 13.27 -13.06 1.61
CA GLY A 296 13.09 -14.22 0.74
C GLY A 296 14.42 -14.96 0.53
N ILE A 297 14.65 -15.44 -0.70
CA ILE A 297 15.95 -15.96 -1.12
C ILE A 297 16.68 -14.88 -1.93
N GLU A 298 17.88 -14.51 -1.50
CA GLU A 298 18.68 -13.46 -2.13
C GLU A 298 18.91 -13.75 -3.63
N GLY A 299 18.64 -12.74 -4.46
CA GLY A 299 18.79 -12.83 -5.93
C GLY A 299 17.64 -13.55 -6.64
N LEU A 300 16.63 -14.04 -5.92
CA LEU A 300 15.49 -14.73 -6.51
C LEU A 300 14.33 -13.77 -6.77
N GLY A 301 14.14 -13.39 -8.04
CA GLY A 301 13.02 -12.55 -8.45
C GLY A 301 11.75 -13.35 -8.77
N PRO A 302 10.58 -12.67 -8.93
CA PRO A 302 9.28 -13.31 -9.14
C PRO A 302 9.24 -14.33 -10.28
N LYS A 303 9.80 -13.98 -11.43
CA LYS A 303 9.82 -14.88 -12.62
C LYS A 303 10.65 -16.15 -12.40
N THR A 304 11.78 -16.01 -11.67
CA THR A 304 12.64 -17.17 -11.36
C THR A 304 11.97 -18.06 -10.31
N ALA A 305 11.36 -17.48 -9.29
CA ALA A 305 10.59 -18.21 -8.29
C ALA A 305 9.44 -18.99 -8.94
N LEU A 306 8.67 -18.34 -9.83
CA LEU A 306 7.61 -19.01 -10.59
C LEU A 306 8.13 -20.18 -11.41
N LYS A 307 9.26 -20.00 -12.11
CA LYS A 307 9.88 -21.09 -12.91
C LYS A 307 10.26 -22.28 -12.03
N LEU A 308 10.90 -22.02 -10.88
CA LEU A 308 11.29 -23.07 -9.93
C LEU A 308 10.09 -23.84 -9.41
N ILE A 309 9.04 -23.15 -8.98
CA ILE A 309 7.83 -23.82 -8.48
C ILE A 309 7.12 -24.62 -9.57
N LYS A 310 7.10 -24.14 -10.81
CA LYS A 310 6.57 -24.93 -11.94
C LYS A 310 7.38 -26.16 -12.25
N GLU A 311 8.71 -26.11 -12.10
CA GLU A 311 9.63 -27.21 -12.40
C GLU A 311 9.61 -28.28 -11.29
N TYR A 312 9.61 -27.87 -10.02
CA TYR A 312 9.73 -28.79 -8.89
C TYR A 312 8.42 -29.04 -8.13
N GLY A 313 7.36 -28.32 -8.46
CA GLY A 313 6.01 -28.52 -7.94
C GLY A 313 5.70 -27.76 -6.66
N ASN A 314 6.63 -27.67 -5.71
CA ASN A 314 6.47 -26.98 -4.44
C ASN A 314 7.82 -26.45 -3.90
N ILE A 315 7.78 -25.66 -2.83
CA ILE A 315 8.95 -25.03 -2.25
C ILE A 315 9.93 -26.06 -1.66
N GLU A 316 9.44 -27.13 -1.06
CA GLU A 316 10.27 -28.18 -0.44
C GLU A 316 11.17 -28.85 -1.47
N ASN A 317 10.63 -29.09 -2.65
CA ASN A 317 11.38 -29.70 -3.74
C ASN A 317 12.27 -28.68 -4.48
N ALA A 318 11.87 -27.39 -4.51
CA ALA A 318 12.61 -26.33 -5.20
C ALA A 318 13.84 -25.87 -4.43
N VAL A 319 13.78 -25.75 -3.10
CA VAL A 319 14.83 -25.21 -2.24
C VAL A 319 16.17 -25.95 -2.39
N PRO A 320 16.25 -27.29 -2.47
CA PRO A 320 17.54 -27.99 -2.66
C PRO A 320 18.29 -27.61 -3.95
N HIS A 321 17.60 -27.03 -4.93
CA HIS A 321 18.17 -26.59 -6.22
C HIS A 321 18.56 -25.10 -6.23
N VAL A 322 18.36 -24.38 -5.13
CA VAL A 322 18.69 -22.96 -5.01
C VAL A 322 19.90 -22.78 -4.12
N LYS A 323 20.95 -22.15 -4.65
CA LYS A 323 22.17 -21.85 -3.89
C LYS A 323 21.87 -20.86 -2.77
N ASN A 324 22.42 -21.11 -1.57
CA ASN A 324 22.29 -20.24 -0.41
C ASN A 324 20.83 -19.99 0.01
N ALA A 325 19.96 -20.97 -0.18
CA ALA A 325 18.57 -20.90 0.29
C ALA A 325 18.54 -21.08 1.81
N GLU A 326 18.51 -19.96 2.53
CA GLU A 326 18.35 -19.94 3.98
C GLU A 326 17.00 -19.33 4.34
N PHE A 327 16.24 -20.01 5.20
CA PHE A 327 14.99 -19.51 5.72
C PHE A 327 15.12 -19.33 7.24
N PRO A 328 14.88 -18.11 7.76
CA PRO A 328 14.86 -17.88 9.21
C PRO A 328 13.70 -18.60 9.90
N VAL A 329 12.69 -18.98 9.12
CA VAL A 329 11.50 -19.70 9.56
C VAL A 329 11.18 -20.77 8.52
N GLU A 330 10.77 -21.95 8.97
CA GLU A 330 10.35 -23.04 8.07
C GLU A 330 9.23 -22.58 7.11
N PRO A 331 9.40 -22.78 5.79
CA PRO A 331 8.41 -22.35 4.78
C PRO A 331 6.99 -22.85 5.04
N GLN A 332 6.84 -24.05 5.59
CA GLN A 332 5.54 -24.64 5.96
C GLN A 332 4.78 -23.76 6.97
N ARG A 333 5.48 -23.19 7.96
CA ARG A 333 4.85 -22.32 8.96
C ARG A 333 4.36 -21.00 8.35
N ILE A 334 5.09 -20.48 7.38
CA ILE A 334 4.67 -19.27 6.65
C ILE A 334 3.49 -19.61 5.75
N ARG A 335 3.54 -20.74 5.04
CA ARG A 335 2.42 -21.23 4.19
C ARG A 335 1.14 -21.36 4.99
N GLU A 336 1.21 -21.92 6.22
CA GLU A 336 0.06 -22.10 7.10
C GLU A 336 -0.63 -20.77 7.44
N ILE A 337 0.14 -19.69 7.65
CA ILE A 337 -0.43 -18.37 7.92
C ILE A 337 -1.27 -17.87 6.74
N PHE A 338 -0.84 -18.11 5.51
CA PHE A 338 -1.57 -17.67 4.32
C PHE A 338 -2.76 -18.56 3.98
N LEU A 339 -2.62 -19.87 4.12
CA LEU A 339 -3.67 -20.83 3.77
C LEU A 339 -4.77 -20.93 4.83
N ASN A 340 -4.39 -20.85 6.11
CA ASN A 340 -5.29 -20.95 7.28
C ASN A 340 -5.16 -19.72 8.20
N PRO A 341 -5.44 -18.51 7.69
CA PRO A 341 -5.26 -17.28 8.46
C PRO A 341 -6.23 -17.21 9.65
N ASN A 342 -5.77 -16.59 10.74
CA ASN A 342 -6.63 -16.31 11.89
C ASN A 342 -7.58 -15.16 11.56
N VAL A 343 -8.83 -15.49 11.23
CA VAL A 343 -9.90 -14.58 10.85
C VAL A 343 -11.16 -14.83 11.67
N THR A 344 -12.13 -13.94 11.62
CA THR A 344 -13.38 -14.05 12.34
C THR A 344 -14.59 -13.89 11.43
N ASP A 345 -15.68 -14.60 11.74
CA ASP A 345 -17.01 -14.42 11.17
C ASP A 345 -17.90 -13.53 12.07
N ASN A 346 -17.39 -13.15 13.24
CA ASN A 346 -18.14 -12.29 14.17
C ASN A 346 -17.94 -10.82 13.82
N TYR A 347 -18.64 -10.35 12.79
CA TYR A 347 -18.67 -8.95 12.38
C TYR A 347 -20.06 -8.56 11.84
N ARG A 348 -20.32 -7.26 11.77
CA ARG A 348 -21.51 -6.70 11.16
C ARG A 348 -21.12 -5.66 10.12
N VAL A 349 -21.61 -5.84 8.91
CA VAL A 349 -21.44 -4.89 7.81
C VAL A 349 -22.75 -4.14 7.61
N GLU A 350 -22.82 -2.91 8.06
CA GLU A 350 -23.99 -2.06 7.94
C GLU A 350 -23.60 -0.61 7.67
N TRP A 351 -24.04 -0.08 6.54
CA TRP A 351 -23.88 1.34 6.20
C TRP A 351 -25.09 2.11 6.71
N ARG A 352 -24.82 3.19 7.41
CA ARG A 352 -25.84 4.07 8.00
C ARG A 352 -25.68 5.49 7.49
N ASP A 353 -26.69 6.32 7.68
CA ASP A 353 -26.54 7.75 7.47
C ASP A 353 -25.63 8.33 8.57
N PRO A 354 -24.79 9.35 8.25
CA PRO A 354 -23.84 9.90 9.21
C PRO A 354 -24.54 10.65 10.35
N ASP A 355 -24.00 10.54 11.56
CA ASP A 355 -24.29 11.44 12.67
C ASP A 355 -23.54 12.76 12.46
N VAL A 356 -24.23 13.74 11.87
CA VAL A 356 -23.63 15.01 11.47
C VAL A 356 -23.13 15.79 12.69
N GLU A 357 -23.94 15.92 13.73
CA GLU A 357 -23.58 16.72 14.90
C GLU A 357 -22.50 16.04 15.76
N GLY A 358 -22.57 14.72 15.91
CA GLY A 358 -21.51 13.94 16.54
C GLY A 358 -20.18 14.07 15.80
N THR A 359 -20.19 14.00 14.45
CA THR A 359 -18.99 14.18 13.64
C THR A 359 -18.43 15.59 13.77
N VAL A 360 -19.28 16.64 13.70
CA VAL A 360 -18.86 18.04 13.86
C VAL A 360 -18.25 18.25 15.25
N ASN A 361 -18.88 17.71 16.30
CA ASN A 361 -18.33 17.81 17.65
C ASN A 361 -16.93 17.18 17.74
N PHE A 362 -16.77 15.95 17.26
CA PHE A 362 -15.49 15.24 17.31
C PHE A 362 -14.42 15.91 16.43
N ILE A 363 -14.72 16.16 15.16
CA ILE A 363 -13.70 16.58 14.18
C ILE A 363 -13.45 18.09 14.22
N CYS A 364 -14.49 18.92 14.43
CA CYS A 364 -14.31 20.37 14.42
C CYS A 364 -13.92 20.92 15.79
N ARG A 365 -14.60 20.48 16.87
CA ARG A 365 -14.35 21.05 18.21
C ARG A 365 -13.17 20.40 18.94
N GLU A 366 -12.97 19.09 18.75
CA GLU A 366 -11.86 18.37 19.42
C GLU A 366 -10.58 18.31 18.56
N ARG A 367 -10.64 18.54 17.22
CA ARG A 367 -9.53 18.37 16.28
C ARG A 367 -9.32 19.54 15.31
N ASP A 368 -10.02 20.66 15.51
CA ASP A 368 -9.87 21.93 14.78
C ASP A 368 -10.11 21.87 13.27
N PHE A 369 -10.96 20.98 12.80
CA PHE A 369 -11.34 20.96 11.39
C PHE A 369 -12.34 22.08 11.09
N SER A 370 -12.34 22.57 9.83
CA SER A 370 -13.34 23.52 9.33
C SER A 370 -14.72 22.86 9.28
N GLU A 371 -15.68 23.42 10.03
CA GLU A 371 -17.05 22.89 10.10
C GLU A 371 -17.73 22.87 8.73
N GLU A 372 -17.58 23.94 7.94
CA GLU A 372 -18.12 24.03 6.58
C GLU A 372 -17.65 22.84 5.71
N ARG A 373 -16.34 22.55 5.73
CA ARG A 373 -15.76 21.47 4.95
C ARG A 373 -16.19 20.09 5.44
N VAL A 374 -16.34 19.93 6.74
CA VAL A 374 -16.79 18.67 7.35
C VAL A 374 -18.25 18.41 6.97
N ARG A 375 -19.16 19.40 7.16
CA ARG A 375 -20.56 19.27 6.76
C ARG A 375 -20.71 18.93 5.28
N LYS A 376 -19.95 19.58 4.41
CA LYS A 376 -19.94 19.27 2.97
C LYS A 376 -19.47 17.85 2.66
N ALA A 377 -18.52 17.30 3.44
CA ALA A 377 -18.11 15.91 3.29
C ALA A 377 -19.20 14.93 3.73
N LEU A 378 -19.93 15.24 4.80
CA LEU A 378 -21.05 14.43 5.29
C LEU A 378 -22.26 14.48 4.35
N GLU A 379 -22.55 15.63 3.74
CA GLU A 379 -23.58 15.77 2.69
C GLU A 379 -23.31 14.81 1.52
N ARG A 380 -22.04 14.68 1.07
CA ARG A 380 -21.65 13.71 0.01
C ARG A 380 -21.97 12.27 0.43
N ILE A 381 -21.73 11.89 1.68
CA ILE A 381 -22.10 10.56 2.19
C ILE A 381 -23.62 10.37 2.14
N GLN A 382 -24.39 11.35 2.59
CA GLN A 382 -25.85 11.27 2.55
C GLN A 382 -26.40 11.17 1.12
N GLU A 383 -25.80 11.92 0.17
CA GLU A 383 -26.15 11.83 -1.24
C GLU A 383 -25.82 10.47 -1.85
N GLY A 384 -24.63 9.94 -1.57
CA GLY A 384 -24.21 8.60 -1.99
C GLY A 384 -25.16 7.52 -1.47
N ASN A 385 -25.50 7.57 -0.18
CA ASN A 385 -26.45 6.65 0.43
C ASN A 385 -27.84 6.74 -0.20
N ARG A 386 -28.33 7.95 -0.52
CA ARG A 386 -29.61 8.14 -1.21
C ARG A 386 -29.61 7.54 -2.61
N LYS A 387 -28.53 7.74 -3.38
CA LYS A 387 -28.37 7.15 -4.73
C LYS A 387 -28.40 5.61 -4.68
N LEU A 388 -27.74 5.02 -3.69
CA LEU A 388 -27.72 3.56 -3.50
C LEU A 388 -29.10 3.01 -3.13
N LYS A 389 -29.80 3.66 -2.19
CA LYS A 389 -31.19 3.28 -1.79
C LYS A 389 -32.16 3.38 -2.98
N GLY A 390 -32.04 4.42 -3.81
CA GLY A 390 -32.87 4.63 -5.00
C GLY A 390 -32.67 3.55 -6.06
N LYS A 391 -31.43 3.12 -6.35
CA LYS A 391 -31.14 2.04 -7.28
C LYS A 391 -31.73 0.71 -6.82
N THR A 392 -31.53 0.35 -5.56
CA THR A 392 -32.06 -0.91 -5.00
C THR A 392 -33.60 -0.97 -5.04
N THR A 393 -34.28 0.16 -4.95
CA THR A 393 -35.74 0.22 -5.05
C THR A 393 -36.22 0.01 -6.48
N LEU A 394 -35.52 0.59 -7.47
CA LEU A 394 -35.85 0.41 -8.90
C LEU A 394 -35.58 -1.03 -9.37
N GLU A 395 -34.47 -1.63 -8.99
CA GLU A 395 -34.17 -3.04 -9.33
C GLU A 395 -35.17 -4.01 -8.73
N LYS A 396 -35.75 -3.73 -7.54
CA LYS A 396 -36.83 -4.52 -6.95
C LYS A 396 -38.18 -4.36 -7.67
N TRP A 397 -38.34 -3.27 -8.43
CA TRP A 397 -39.59 -3.01 -9.17
C TRP A 397 -39.55 -3.55 -10.61
N PHE A 398 -38.37 -3.70 -11.22
CA PHE A 398 -38.17 -4.10 -12.60
C PHE A 398 -37.49 -5.47 -12.76
N GLY A 399 -37.07 -6.13 -11.70
CA GLY A 399 -36.56 -7.51 -11.66
C GLY A 399 -37.59 -8.43 -11.09
#